data_201dc7f1fd5260fabd07be092c6a79fb
#
_entry.id   201dc7f1fd5260fabd07be092c6a79fb
#
_cell.length_a   1.000
_cell.length_b   1.000
_cell.length_c   1.000
_cell.angle_alpha   90.00
_cell.angle_beta   90.00
_cell.angle_gamma   90.00
#
_symmetry.space_group_name_H-M   'P 1'
#
loop_
_entity.id
_entity.type
_entity.pdbx_description
1 polymer ?
#
loop_
_entity_poly.entity_id
_entity_poly.type
_entity_poly.pdbx_seq_one_letter_code
_entity_poly.pdbx_strand_id
1 'polypeptide(L)'
;MESFKDEACAACEDVRWVPAWGKDRMRSMILERTDWCISRQRRWGLPIPVFYCKDCGKPICTPETIDAVSRLFEEKGSNAWFEMTAEEILPEGFTCPHCGKSAGFEQESDTLDGWFDSGSTHFASMERTQGFWPATMYLEGLDQYRGWFQSSLLTAVGALGRGAPFKECVTHGWTVDGQGRAMHKSLGNGVDPAEVFNKYGADLLRLWAGSSDYHVDVRCSDEIFKQLSQNYLKFRNTAKFCLDNLTDFDPNTLVAPADMLALDKWALTCLNALIVKVFTAYDNYEFHVVSHAVNDFCVVELSSFYFDIIKDRLYCDGAESLSRRSAQTALYLILDAMTRMFAPILAFTCDEIWLAMPHRTGDDERNVLLNEMVQPYTQYALSPEEMARWDRIAAVRTAVNGALEQARADKTIGKSLEAEVDLTVPAEDAFLSQMEEGALADLLIVSQVRVETGDSLSVTVRPAAGTKCQRCWKMLTSVGTVAGHEDLCPRCAAVVKSLPVVE
;
A
#
# COMPACT_ATOMS: atom_id res chain seq x y z
N MET A 1 -9.57 25.54 36.04
CA MET A 1 -8.44 25.06 35.18
C MET A 1 -8.18 23.55 35.32
N GLU A 2 -8.20 22.99 36.55
CA GLU A 2 -8.00 21.52 36.70
C GLU A 2 -9.09 20.72 35.99
N SER A 3 -10.38 21.04 36.13
CA SER A 3 -11.47 20.36 35.44
C SER A 3 -11.33 20.36 33.91
N PHE A 4 -10.87 21.46 33.31
CA PHE A 4 -10.67 21.58 31.88
C PHE A 4 -9.53 20.68 31.38
N LYS A 5 -8.43 20.58 32.12
CA LYS A 5 -7.34 19.65 31.76
C LYS A 5 -7.79 18.19 31.84
N ASP A 6 -8.58 17.85 32.88
CA ASP A 6 -9.13 16.52 33.06
C ASP A 6 -10.09 16.15 31.92
N GLU A 7 -10.95 17.07 31.49
CA GLU A 7 -11.85 16.90 30.36
C GLU A 7 -11.08 16.72 29.06
N ALA A 8 -10.04 17.52 28.79
CA ALA A 8 -9.20 17.42 27.64
C ALA A 8 -8.38 16.10 27.63
N CYS A 9 -7.90 15.65 28.79
CA CYS A 9 -7.25 14.35 28.92
C CYS A 9 -8.23 13.18 28.71
N ALA A 10 -9.46 13.30 29.21
CA ALA A 10 -10.50 12.30 29.00
C ALA A 10 -10.86 12.15 27.51
N ALA A 11 -10.95 13.29 26.78
CA ALA A 11 -11.19 13.27 25.35
C ALA A 11 -10.11 12.54 24.53
N CYS A 12 -8.87 12.43 25.05
CA CYS A 12 -7.82 11.65 24.40
C CYS A 12 -8.06 10.13 24.43
N GLU A 13 -8.90 9.63 25.35
CA GLU A 13 -9.16 8.18 25.46
C GLU A 13 -10.00 7.66 24.29
N ASP A 14 -10.85 8.47 23.70
CA ASP A 14 -11.73 8.11 22.59
C ASP A 14 -11.04 8.18 21.23
N VAL A 15 -9.77 8.58 21.17
CA VAL A 15 -8.98 8.73 19.95
C VAL A 15 -8.10 7.50 19.70
N ARG A 16 -8.11 6.97 18.47
CA ARG A 16 -7.10 6.00 18.01
C ARG A 16 -5.80 6.73 17.69
N TRP A 17 -4.76 6.49 18.49
CA TRP A 17 -3.44 7.10 18.30
C TRP A 17 -2.52 6.15 17.53
N VAL A 18 -1.91 6.65 16.46
CA VAL A 18 -0.93 5.92 15.64
C VAL A 18 0.34 6.78 15.53
N PRO A 19 1.43 6.38 16.19
CA PRO A 19 1.59 5.24 17.10
C PRO A 19 0.90 5.45 18.47
N ALA A 20 0.65 4.36 19.19
CA ALA A 20 -0.14 4.36 20.43
C ALA A 20 0.41 5.28 21.54
N TRP A 21 1.74 5.47 21.60
CA TRP A 21 2.38 6.39 22.59
C TRP A 21 1.96 7.86 22.41
N GLY A 22 1.38 8.22 21.26
CA GLY A 22 0.86 9.56 21.00
C GLY A 22 -0.16 10.03 22.03
N LYS A 23 -0.95 9.12 22.59
CA LYS A 23 -1.90 9.41 23.67
C LYS A 23 -1.20 9.96 24.91
N ASP A 24 -0.20 9.24 25.38
CA ASP A 24 0.51 9.65 26.61
C ASP A 24 1.28 10.96 26.40
N ARG A 25 1.83 11.15 25.20
CA ARG A 25 2.49 12.42 24.84
C ARG A 25 1.51 13.59 24.85
N MET A 26 0.32 13.44 24.25
CA MET A 26 -0.71 14.50 24.25
C MET A 26 -1.15 14.82 25.68
N ARG A 27 -1.46 13.81 26.48
CA ARG A 27 -1.87 13.97 27.87
C ARG A 27 -0.81 14.71 28.70
N SER A 28 0.45 14.32 28.61
CA SER A 28 1.55 14.99 29.31
C SER A 28 1.63 16.48 28.95
N MET A 29 1.53 16.81 27.66
CA MET A 29 1.57 18.17 27.15
C MET A 29 0.36 19.01 27.59
N ILE A 30 -0.83 18.42 27.77
CA ILE A 30 -2.01 19.09 28.32
C ILE A 30 -1.79 19.38 29.81
N LEU A 31 -1.32 18.40 30.57
CA LEU A 31 -1.10 18.55 32.03
C LEU A 31 -0.02 19.57 32.36
N GLU A 32 1.05 19.63 31.57
CA GLU A 32 2.13 20.60 31.73
C GLU A 32 1.73 22.03 31.33
N ARG A 33 0.65 22.22 30.55
CA ARG A 33 0.27 23.53 30.05
C ARG A 33 -0.28 24.40 31.16
N THR A 34 0.16 25.65 31.25
CA THR A 34 -0.37 26.64 32.22
C THR A 34 -1.43 27.51 31.57
N ASP A 35 -1.03 28.37 30.64
CA ASP A 35 -1.88 29.35 29.99
C ASP A 35 -1.70 29.30 28.47
N TRP A 36 -2.68 29.83 27.76
CA TRP A 36 -2.58 30.12 26.35
C TRP A 36 -2.90 31.58 26.09
N CYS A 37 -1.86 32.40 25.90
CA CYS A 37 -2.03 33.77 25.44
C CYS A 37 -2.49 33.74 23.98
N ILE A 38 -3.75 34.10 23.73
CA ILE A 38 -4.35 34.09 22.40
C ILE A 38 -4.15 35.40 21.63
N SER A 39 -3.65 36.49 22.28
CA SER A 39 -3.39 37.76 21.59
C SER A 39 -2.01 37.79 20.94
N ARG A 40 -1.93 38.40 19.76
CA ARG A 40 -0.71 38.64 19.00
C ARG A 40 -0.69 40.07 18.45
N GLN A 41 0.45 40.70 18.53
CA GLN A 41 0.72 42.03 17.96
C GLN A 41 1.21 41.83 16.50
N ARG A 42 0.28 41.47 15.59
CA ARG A 42 0.55 41.23 14.19
C ARG A 42 -0.33 42.10 13.31
N ARG A 43 0.16 42.48 12.12
CA ARG A 43 -0.63 43.22 11.15
C ARG A 43 -1.57 42.31 10.35
N TRP A 44 -1.21 41.03 10.21
CA TRP A 44 -2.00 40.04 9.52
C TRP A 44 -2.45 38.97 10.53
N GLY A 45 -3.74 38.73 10.54
CA GLY A 45 -4.40 37.77 11.41
C GLY A 45 -5.87 38.17 11.62
N LEU A 46 -6.68 37.33 12.23
CA LEU A 46 -8.04 37.67 12.63
C LEU A 46 -8.01 38.61 13.84
N PRO A 47 -8.72 39.74 13.82
CA PRO A 47 -8.77 40.63 14.97
C PRO A 47 -9.50 39.99 16.14
N ILE A 48 -9.11 40.35 17.36
CA ILE A 48 -9.81 39.95 18.57
C ILE A 48 -11.05 40.85 18.72
N PRO A 49 -12.30 40.30 18.70
CA PRO A 49 -13.52 41.09 18.66
C PRO A 49 -13.92 41.68 20.03
N VAL A 50 -13.02 42.46 20.62
CA VAL A 50 -13.20 43.12 21.92
C VAL A 50 -13.20 44.63 21.74
N PHE A 51 -14.10 45.33 22.42
CA PHE A 51 -14.16 46.77 22.47
C PHE A 51 -13.75 47.25 23.87
N TYR A 52 -13.29 48.45 23.97
CA TYR A 52 -13.01 49.15 25.25
C TYR A 52 -13.84 50.39 25.37
N CYS A 53 -14.39 50.62 26.57
CA CYS A 53 -15.05 51.87 26.87
C CYS A 53 -14.02 52.90 27.31
N LYS A 54 -13.88 54.02 26.60
CA LYS A 54 -12.92 55.08 26.94
C LYS A 54 -13.20 55.77 28.27
N ASP A 55 -14.46 55.76 28.74
CA ASP A 55 -14.83 56.40 30.04
C ASP A 55 -14.45 55.55 31.25
N CYS A 56 -14.68 54.24 31.19
CA CYS A 56 -14.41 53.38 32.35
C CYS A 56 -13.22 52.42 32.17
N GLY A 57 -12.61 52.38 30.96
CA GLY A 57 -11.45 51.58 30.63
C GLY A 57 -11.69 50.06 30.62
N LYS A 58 -12.94 49.61 30.76
CA LYS A 58 -13.25 48.16 30.82
C LYS A 58 -13.46 47.55 29.46
N PRO A 59 -13.00 46.29 29.27
CA PRO A 59 -13.25 45.54 28.04
C PRO A 59 -14.73 45.14 27.91
N ILE A 60 -15.21 45.13 26.68
CA ILE A 60 -16.58 44.77 26.31
C ILE A 60 -16.50 43.60 25.32
N CYS A 61 -17.02 42.45 25.72
CA CYS A 61 -17.15 41.25 24.90
C CYS A 61 -18.46 40.56 25.34
N THR A 62 -19.53 40.83 24.65
CA THR A 62 -20.85 40.27 24.97
C THR A 62 -21.37 39.51 23.77
N PRO A 63 -22.35 38.58 23.93
CA PRO A 63 -22.96 37.90 22.79
C PRO A 63 -23.43 38.87 21.71
N GLU A 64 -24.02 40.01 22.10
CA GLU A 64 -24.52 41.03 21.20
C GLU A 64 -23.41 41.68 20.36
N THR A 65 -22.25 42.00 20.98
CA THR A 65 -21.10 42.60 20.28
C THR A 65 -20.42 41.57 19.38
N ILE A 66 -20.35 40.31 19.79
CA ILE A 66 -19.82 39.20 18.96
C ILE A 66 -20.72 38.96 17.75
N ASP A 67 -22.05 38.94 17.90
CA ASP A 67 -22.98 38.78 16.80
C ASP A 67 -22.89 39.93 15.78
N ALA A 68 -22.68 41.18 16.26
CA ALA A 68 -22.48 42.32 15.37
C ALA A 68 -21.18 42.16 14.54
N VAL A 69 -20.08 41.79 15.18
CA VAL A 69 -18.81 41.54 14.49
C VAL A 69 -18.90 40.33 13.54
N SER A 70 -19.57 39.27 13.95
CA SER A 70 -19.77 38.08 13.10
C SER A 70 -20.51 38.44 11.81
N ARG A 71 -21.59 39.21 11.90
CA ARG A 71 -22.36 39.72 10.71
C ARG A 71 -21.50 40.63 9.84
N LEU A 72 -20.74 41.55 10.47
CA LEU A 72 -19.82 42.42 9.75
C LEU A 72 -18.81 41.61 8.92
N PHE A 73 -18.20 40.59 9.55
CA PHE A 73 -17.19 39.75 8.87
C PHE A 73 -17.80 38.88 7.76
N GLU A 74 -19.03 38.40 7.95
CA GLU A 74 -19.75 37.67 6.92
C GLU A 74 -20.08 38.55 5.69
N GLU A 75 -20.44 39.80 5.90
CA GLU A 75 -20.82 40.75 4.85
C GLU A 75 -19.62 41.40 4.16
N LYS A 76 -18.61 41.83 4.91
CA LYS A 76 -17.50 42.68 4.45
C LYS A 76 -16.11 42.08 4.61
N GLY A 77 -16.00 40.92 5.27
CA GLY A 77 -14.71 40.31 5.63
C GLY A 77 -14.07 40.96 6.86
N SER A 78 -13.05 40.33 7.40
CA SER A 78 -12.38 40.74 8.65
C SER A 78 -11.62 42.07 8.55
N ASN A 79 -11.25 42.52 7.36
CA ASN A 79 -10.60 43.81 7.15
C ASN A 79 -11.48 44.99 7.62
N ALA A 80 -12.80 44.84 7.56
CA ALA A 80 -13.77 45.85 7.99
C ALA A 80 -13.52 46.27 9.48
N TRP A 81 -12.95 45.42 10.32
CA TRP A 81 -12.57 45.72 11.67
C TRP A 81 -11.59 46.90 11.79
N PHE A 82 -10.67 47.02 10.85
CA PHE A 82 -9.64 48.08 10.82
C PHE A 82 -10.05 49.28 9.95
N GLU A 83 -11.11 49.15 9.16
CA GLU A 83 -11.60 50.20 8.26
C GLU A 83 -12.76 51.02 8.85
N MET A 84 -13.50 50.45 9.80
CA MET A 84 -14.67 51.05 10.43
C MET A 84 -14.38 51.43 11.90
N THR A 85 -15.12 52.39 12.41
CA THR A 85 -15.07 52.80 13.82
C THR A 85 -15.88 51.86 14.72
N ALA A 86 -15.61 51.84 16.03
CA ALA A 86 -16.35 51.03 16.98
C ALA A 86 -17.85 51.36 16.97
N GLU A 87 -18.22 52.64 16.82
CA GLU A 87 -19.57 53.09 16.79
C GLU A 87 -20.34 52.63 15.50
N GLU A 88 -19.62 52.43 14.38
CA GLU A 88 -20.21 51.92 13.14
C GLU A 88 -20.39 50.37 13.19
N ILE A 89 -19.65 49.69 14.04
CA ILE A 89 -19.73 48.23 14.18
C ILE A 89 -20.75 47.81 15.22
N LEU A 90 -20.75 48.54 16.36
CA LEU A 90 -21.64 48.24 17.47
C LEU A 90 -23.13 48.48 17.09
N PRO A 91 -24.06 47.72 17.67
CA PRO A 91 -25.48 47.91 17.42
C PRO A 91 -25.97 49.33 17.72
N GLU A 92 -26.94 49.80 16.95
CA GLU A 92 -27.55 51.12 17.19
C GLU A 92 -28.12 51.23 18.61
N GLY A 93 -27.77 52.31 19.30
CA GLY A 93 -28.17 52.52 20.68
C GLY A 93 -27.39 51.73 21.74
N PHE A 94 -26.29 51.06 21.33
CA PHE A 94 -25.46 50.31 22.27
C PHE A 94 -24.94 51.17 23.43
N THR A 95 -24.97 50.63 24.63
CA THR A 95 -24.44 51.28 25.84
C THR A 95 -23.45 50.36 26.54
N CYS A 96 -22.40 50.95 27.12
CA CYS A 96 -21.43 50.23 27.91
C CYS A 96 -22.10 49.46 29.06
N PRO A 97 -21.96 48.13 29.15
CA PRO A 97 -22.59 47.33 30.20
C PRO A 97 -22.02 47.61 31.60
N HIS A 98 -20.90 48.34 31.67
CA HIS A 98 -20.23 48.64 32.93
C HIS A 98 -20.55 50.04 33.49
N CYS A 99 -20.75 51.04 32.62
CA CYS A 99 -20.94 52.41 33.07
C CYS A 99 -22.13 53.16 32.41
N GLY A 100 -22.84 52.49 31.46
CA GLY A 100 -24.02 53.04 30.80
C GLY A 100 -23.74 54.12 29.75
N LYS A 101 -22.52 54.43 29.39
CA LYS A 101 -22.17 55.38 28.35
C LYS A 101 -22.51 54.82 26.97
N SER A 102 -22.97 55.69 26.07
CA SER A 102 -23.44 55.33 24.72
C SER A 102 -22.49 55.71 23.58
N ALA A 103 -21.31 56.23 23.89
CA ALA A 103 -20.27 56.62 22.94
C ALA A 103 -18.87 56.52 23.54
N GLY A 104 -17.84 56.64 22.70
CA GLY A 104 -16.44 56.60 23.13
C GLY A 104 -15.94 55.17 23.29
N PHE A 105 -16.16 54.35 22.31
CA PHE A 105 -15.65 52.99 22.24
C PHE A 105 -14.40 52.92 21.34
N GLU A 106 -13.55 51.93 21.62
CA GLU A 106 -12.35 51.65 20.87
C GLU A 106 -12.22 50.12 20.63
N GLN A 107 -11.81 49.74 19.46
CA GLN A 107 -11.58 48.32 19.12
C GLN A 107 -10.21 47.86 19.66
N GLU A 108 -10.12 46.58 20.00
CA GLU A 108 -8.84 45.91 20.22
C GLU A 108 -8.02 45.92 18.92
N SER A 109 -6.71 46.16 19.03
CA SER A 109 -5.78 46.21 17.90
C SER A 109 -5.00 44.91 17.71
N ASP A 110 -5.01 44.05 18.72
CA ASP A 110 -4.35 42.75 18.67
C ASP A 110 -5.14 41.73 17.78
N THR A 111 -4.42 40.79 17.27
CA THR A 111 -5.00 39.68 16.47
C THR A 111 -4.99 38.39 17.28
N LEU A 112 -5.84 37.45 16.87
CA LEU A 112 -5.82 36.08 17.42
C LEU A 112 -4.53 35.35 17.07
N ASP A 113 -4.09 34.46 17.96
CA ASP A 113 -3.05 33.49 17.67
C ASP A 113 -3.49 32.58 16.51
N GLY A 114 -2.67 32.44 15.47
CA GLY A 114 -2.93 31.55 14.34
C GLY A 114 -3.18 30.10 14.74
N TRP A 115 -2.70 29.67 15.91
CA TRP A 115 -3.06 28.35 16.45
C TRP A 115 -4.50 28.28 16.97
N PHE A 116 -5.10 29.40 17.35
CA PHE A 116 -6.53 29.46 17.66
C PHE A 116 -7.35 29.35 16.38
N ASP A 117 -6.96 30.08 15.33
CA ASP A 117 -7.62 30.03 14.01
C ASP A 117 -7.56 28.62 13.44
N SER A 118 -6.36 28.04 13.35
CA SER A 118 -6.15 26.68 12.83
C SER A 118 -6.81 25.61 13.71
N GLY A 119 -6.78 25.80 15.03
CA GLY A 119 -7.45 24.93 16.00
C GLY A 119 -8.96 24.90 15.86
N SER A 120 -9.57 25.97 15.33
CA SER A 120 -11.02 26.09 15.12
C SER A 120 -11.51 25.52 13.79
N THR A 121 -10.62 25.06 12.90
CA THR A 121 -10.97 24.58 11.54
C THR A 121 -11.92 23.39 11.55
N HIS A 122 -11.87 22.53 12.56
CA HIS A 122 -12.78 21.39 12.70
C HIS A 122 -14.25 21.83 12.83
N PHE A 123 -14.50 23.01 13.37
CA PHE A 123 -15.83 23.60 13.49
C PHE A 123 -16.10 24.60 12.37
N ALA A 124 -15.23 25.59 12.19
CA ALA A 124 -15.46 26.70 11.26
C ALA A 124 -15.50 26.27 9.79
N SER A 125 -14.68 25.29 9.39
CA SER A 125 -14.63 24.79 8.01
C SER A 125 -15.34 23.45 7.89
N MET A 126 -14.93 22.44 8.64
CA MET A 126 -15.37 21.07 8.41
C MET A 126 -16.86 20.85 8.76
N GLU A 127 -17.30 21.25 9.96
CA GLU A 127 -18.70 21.08 10.35
C GLU A 127 -19.63 22.07 9.62
N ARG A 128 -19.31 23.36 9.61
CA ARG A 128 -20.16 24.38 9.03
C ARG A 128 -20.25 24.33 7.50
N THR A 129 -19.15 23.96 6.83
CA THR A 129 -19.09 23.96 5.37
C THR A 129 -19.40 22.59 4.77
N GLN A 130 -18.94 21.52 5.42
CA GLN A 130 -19.03 20.15 4.88
C GLN A 130 -20.02 19.26 5.65
N GLY A 131 -20.53 19.73 6.79
CA GLY A 131 -21.61 19.08 7.53
C GLY A 131 -21.22 17.83 8.31
N PHE A 132 -19.92 17.58 8.60
CA PHE A 132 -19.49 16.46 9.41
C PHE A 132 -18.54 16.87 10.54
N TRP A 133 -18.64 16.18 11.66
CA TRP A 133 -17.80 16.30 12.85
C TRP A 133 -17.95 15.02 13.70
N PRO A 134 -16.89 14.50 14.31
CA PRO A 134 -15.48 14.88 14.21
C PRO A 134 -14.82 14.43 12.90
N ALA A 135 -13.59 14.90 12.63
CA ALA A 135 -12.77 14.40 11.53
C ALA A 135 -12.49 12.91 11.68
N THR A 136 -12.41 12.18 10.57
CA THR A 136 -12.02 10.77 10.61
C THR A 136 -10.57 10.65 11.08
N MET A 137 -9.67 11.46 10.51
CA MET A 137 -8.24 11.39 10.81
C MET A 137 -7.61 12.78 10.82
N TYR A 138 -6.70 13.01 11.76
CA TYR A 138 -5.68 14.07 11.71
C TYR A 138 -4.32 13.45 11.44
N LEU A 139 -3.60 13.95 10.45
CA LEU A 139 -2.28 13.44 10.02
C LEU A 139 -1.29 14.60 9.92
N GLU A 140 -0.26 14.60 10.74
CA GLU A 140 0.84 15.57 10.72
C GLU A 140 2.10 15.03 11.42
N GLY A 141 3.15 15.84 11.44
CA GLY A 141 4.39 15.56 12.15
C GLY A 141 4.28 15.61 13.66
N LEU A 142 5.29 15.08 14.33
CA LEU A 142 5.39 14.95 15.78
C LEU A 142 5.36 16.28 16.53
N ASP A 143 5.74 17.40 15.91
CA ASP A 143 5.71 18.74 16.50
C ASP A 143 4.28 19.24 16.72
N GLN A 144 3.29 18.71 15.99
CA GLN A 144 1.90 19.14 16.07
C GLN A 144 1.19 18.69 17.35
N TYR A 145 1.80 17.87 18.18
CA TYR A 145 1.32 17.63 19.54
C TYR A 145 1.29 18.94 20.39
N ARG A 146 2.15 19.91 20.08
CA ARG A 146 2.10 21.29 20.66
C ARG A 146 1.52 22.32 19.72
N GLY A 147 1.15 21.96 18.52
CA GLY A 147 0.57 22.82 17.50
C GLY A 147 -0.90 22.50 17.26
N TRP A 148 -1.21 22.14 16.04
CA TRP A 148 -2.57 21.96 15.55
C TRP A 148 -3.38 20.90 16.28
N PHE A 149 -2.81 19.75 16.63
CA PHE A 149 -3.53 18.72 17.37
C PHE A 149 -4.01 19.22 18.74
N GLN A 150 -3.13 19.90 19.48
CA GLN A 150 -3.47 20.40 20.80
C GLN A 150 -4.44 21.58 20.71
N SER A 151 -4.24 22.53 19.80
CA SER A 151 -5.14 23.66 19.65
C SER A 151 -6.54 23.23 19.22
N SER A 152 -6.65 22.24 18.30
CA SER A 152 -7.93 21.67 17.91
C SER A 152 -8.64 20.98 19.07
N LEU A 153 -7.92 20.16 19.84
CA LEU A 153 -8.49 19.50 21.02
C LEU A 153 -8.97 20.50 22.07
N LEU A 154 -8.14 21.52 22.38
CA LEU A 154 -8.48 22.52 23.39
C LEU A 154 -9.66 23.41 22.97
N THR A 155 -9.78 23.79 21.71
CA THR A 155 -10.94 24.55 21.21
C THR A 155 -12.21 23.71 21.19
N ALA A 156 -12.13 22.42 20.82
CA ALA A 156 -13.29 21.53 20.85
C ALA A 156 -13.81 21.31 22.28
N VAL A 157 -12.93 21.00 23.21
CA VAL A 157 -13.30 20.75 24.62
C VAL A 157 -13.71 22.05 25.32
N GLY A 158 -12.87 23.08 25.24
CA GLY A 158 -13.05 24.30 26.03
C GLY A 158 -14.08 25.29 25.48
N ALA A 159 -14.16 25.46 24.15
CA ALA A 159 -15.08 26.40 23.54
C ALA A 159 -16.43 25.78 23.18
N LEU A 160 -16.43 24.50 22.75
CA LEU A 160 -17.64 23.83 22.29
C LEU A 160 -18.24 22.85 23.31
N GLY A 161 -17.50 22.51 24.38
CA GLY A 161 -17.93 21.50 25.35
C GLY A 161 -18.08 20.11 24.76
N ARG A 162 -17.28 19.76 23.74
CA ARG A 162 -17.32 18.48 23.00
C ARG A 162 -16.09 17.64 23.32
N GLY A 163 -16.10 16.39 22.88
CA GLY A 163 -14.91 15.51 22.90
C GLY A 163 -13.84 15.92 21.89
N ALA A 164 -12.94 15.00 21.58
CA ALA A 164 -11.90 15.22 20.57
C ALA A 164 -12.49 15.50 19.16
N PRO A 165 -11.95 16.47 18.41
CA PRO A 165 -12.47 16.82 17.08
C PRO A 165 -11.99 15.86 15.97
N PHE A 166 -11.31 14.78 16.32
CA PHE A 166 -10.82 13.74 15.42
C PHE A 166 -10.95 12.36 16.08
N LYS A 167 -11.25 11.36 15.27
CA LYS A 167 -11.36 9.95 15.71
C LYS A 167 -10.00 9.27 15.78
N GLU A 168 -9.11 9.63 14.84
CA GLU A 168 -7.79 9.07 14.73
C GLU A 168 -6.74 10.19 14.65
N CYS A 169 -5.58 9.97 15.26
CA CYS A 169 -4.44 10.87 15.18
C CYS A 169 -3.22 10.06 14.73
N VAL A 170 -2.79 10.28 13.49
CA VAL A 170 -1.64 9.59 12.89
C VAL A 170 -0.48 10.59 12.83
N THR A 171 0.71 10.17 13.29
CA THR A 171 1.87 11.04 13.31
C THR A 171 3.07 10.42 12.62
N HIS A 172 3.83 11.25 11.93
CA HIS A 172 5.03 10.84 11.23
C HIS A 172 6.28 11.56 11.75
N GLY A 173 7.45 10.94 11.53
CA GLY A 173 8.76 11.53 11.76
C GLY A 173 9.13 12.54 10.67
N TRP A 174 10.39 12.96 10.68
CA TRP A 174 10.93 13.92 9.72
C TRP A 174 11.54 13.24 8.51
N THR A 175 11.50 13.90 7.37
CA THR A 175 12.34 13.54 6.23
C THR A 175 13.73 14.12 6.45
N VAL A 176 14.73 13.25 6.45
CA VAL A 176 16.14 13.60 6.67
C VAL A 176 16.99 13.22 5.47
N ASP A 177 18.18 13.81 5.33
CA ASP A 177 19.09 13.45 4.25
C ASP A 177 19.66 12.00 4.40
N GLY A 178 20.43 11.56 3.41
CA GLY A 178 21.01 10.21 3.42
C GLY A 178 21.91 9.91 4.64
N GLN A 179 22.44 10.94 5.32
CA GLN A 179 23.21 10.83 6.55
C GLN A 179 22.37 10.96 7.84
N GLY A 180 21.06 11.17 7.71
CA GLY A 180 20.16 11.33 8.85
C GLY A 180 20.14 12.74 9.44
N ARG A 181 20.59 13.76 8.69
CA ARG A 181 20.55 15.16 9.13
C ARG A 181 19.28 15.85 8.62
N ALA A 182 18.75 16.77 9.41
CA ALA A 182 17.63 17.61 9.00
C ALA A 182 17.94 18.33 7.68
N MET A 183 16.96 18.41 6.79
CA MET A 183 17.08 19.13 5.52
C MET A 183 16.92 20.63 5.73
N HIS A 184 17.91 21.40 5.29
CA HIS A 184 17.88 22.87 5.36
C HIS A 184 18.30 23.48 4.02
N LYS A 185 17.62 24.52 3.58
CA LYS A 185 17.98 25.26 2.35
C LYS A 185 19.43 25.77 2.39
N SER A 186 19.90 26.21 3.55
CA SER A 186 21.25 26.69 3.75
C SER A 186 22.35 25.62 3.61
N LEU A 187 21.99 24.34 3.82
CA LEU A 187 22.91 23.20 3.67
C LEU A 187 22.86 22.60 2.26
N GLY A 188 21.89 22.97 1.44
CA GLY A 188 21.70 22.42 0.10
C GLY A 188 21.46 20.90 0.09
N ASN A 189 21.01 20.33 1.22
CA ASN A 189 20.79 18.88 1.38
C ASN A 189 19.32 18.47 1.22
N GLY A 190 18.46 19.38 0.77
CA GLY A 190 17.06 19.10 0.45
C GLY A 190 16.96 18.33 -0.88
N VAL A 191 15.96 17.44 -0.96
CA VAL A 191 15.59 16.75 -2.20
C VAL A 191 14.38 17.47 -2.81
N ASP A 192 14.52 17.94 -4.05
CA ASP A 192 13.38 18.50 -4.78
C ASP A 192 12.53 17.36 -5.38
N PRO A 193 11.24 17.25 -5.03
CA PRO A 193 10.35 16.26 -5.64
C PRO A 193 10.31 16.33 -7.17
N ALA A 194 10.44 17.52 -7.76
CA ALA A 194 10.45 17.69 -9.22
C ALA A 194 11.65 16.99 -9.88
N GLU A 195 12.82 17.02 -9.25
CA GLU A 195 13.99 16.29 -9.74
C GLU A 195 13.78 14.77 -9.67
N VAL A 196 13.14 14.30 -8.60
CA VAL A 196 12.81 12.88 -8.45
C VAL A 196 11.79 12.45 -9.51
N PHE A 197 10.73 13.23 -9.74
CA PHE A 197 9.73 12.94 -10.77
C PHE A 197 10.35 12.86 -12.17
N ASN A 198 11.22 13.81 -12.50
CA ASN A 198 11.86 13.84 -13.80
C ASN A 198 12.84 12.68 -14.03
N LYS A 199 13.49 12.20 -12.98
CA LYS A 199 14.51 11.15 -13.07
C LYS A 199 13.93 9.74 -12.91
N TYR A 200 12.98 9.55 -12.00
CA TYR A 200 12.49 8.23 -11.57
C TYR A 200 10.99 8.01 -11.80
N GLY A 201 10.23 9.09 -12.05
CA GLY A 201 8.77 9.05 -12.08
C GLY A 201 8.13 9.23 -10.71
N ALA A 202 6.87 9.64 -10.70
CA ALA A 202 6.13 9.92 -9.46
C ALA A 202 5.93 8.66 -8.59
N ASP A 203 5.74 7.49 -9.22
CA ASP A 203 5.54 6.23 -8.50
C ASP A 203 6.74 5.80 -7.66
N LEU A 204 7.98 6.16 -8.06
CA LEU A 204 9.16 5.90 -7.22
C LEU A 204 9.14 6.73 -5.93
N LEU A 205 8.71 7.99 -5.99
CA LEU A 205 8.56 8.81 -4.79
C LEU A 205 7.44 8.28 -3.89
N ARG A 206 6.31 7.86 -4.49
CA ARG A 206 5.21 7.23 -3.77
C ARG A 206 5.65 5.90 -3.13
N LEU A 207 6.41 5.08 -3.84
CA LEU A 207 6.96 3.83 -3.32
C LEU A 207 7.94 4.08 -2.17
N TRP A 208 8.79 5.12 -2.26
CA TRP A 208 9.67 5.52 -1.17
C TRP A 208 8.88 5.84 0.10
N ALA A 209 7.84 6.67 0.00
CA ALA A 209 6.97 7.00 1.12
C ALA A 209 6.24 5.75 1.66
N GLY A 210 5.67 4.93 0.75
CA GLY A 210 4.92 3.73 1.11
C GLY A 210 5.77 2.52 1.53
N SER A 211 7.10 2.53 1.33
CA SER A 211 7.99 1.46 1.78
C SER A 211 8.79 1.79 3.04
N SER A 212 8.65 3.02 3.53
CA SER A 212 9.34 3.50 4.73
C SER A 212 8.44 3.38 5.97
N ASP A 213 9.03 3.05 7.11
CA ASP A 213 8.34 3.19 8.40
C ASP A 213 8.31 4.67 8.78
N TYR A 214 7.20 5.33 8.51
CA TYR A 214 7.01 6.77 8.75
C TYR A 214 6.87 7.15 10.23
N HIS A 215 6.72 6.19 11.14
CA HIS A 215 6.66 6.48 12.59
C HIS A 215 7.98 7.01 13.15
N VAL A 216 9.07 6.87 12.38
CA VAL A 216 10.40 7.38 12.69
C VAL A 216 10.89 8.29 11.55
N ASP A 217 12.06 8.93 11.76
CA ASP A 217 12.66 9.76 10.72
C ASP A 217 13.04 8.94 9.48
N VAL A 218 12.62 9.41 8.31
CA VAL A 218 12.79 8.71 7.03
C VAL A 218 13.90 9.37 6.22
N ARG A 219 14.90 8.59 5.84
CA ARG A 219 15.99 9.05 4.98
C ARG A 219 15.55 9.17 3.52
N CYS A 220 16.00 10.24 2.86
CA CYS A 220 15.75 10.50 1.45
C CYS A 220 17.06 10.83 0.75
N SER A 221 17.44 10.05 -0.26
CA SER A 221 18.63 10.27 -1.08
C SER A 221 18.52 9.57 -2.44
N ASP A 222 19.34 9.97 -3.40
CA ASP A 222 19.39 9.35 -4.75
C ASP A 222 19.74 7.85 -4.70
N GLU A 223 20.60 7.44 -3.75
CA GLU A 223 20.97 6.04 -3.55
C GLU A 223 19.76 5.18 -3.14
N ILE A 224 18.89 5.72 -2.28
CA ILE A 224 17.66 5.05 -1.87
C ILE A 224 16.72 4.87 -3.05
N PHE A 225 16.54 5.89 -3.88
CA PHE A 225 15.72 5.79 -5.11
C PHE A 225 16.27 4.77 -6.10
N LYS A 226 17.61 4.70 -6.28
CA LYS A 226 18.25 3.66 -7.10
C LYS A 226 17.97 2.25 -6.60
N GLN A 227 18.01 2.03 -5.28
CA GLN A 227 17.69 0.73 -4.68
C GLN A 227 16.21 0.38 -4.85
N LEU A 228 15.31 1.33 -4.59
CA LEU A 228 13.87 1.15 -4.77
C LEU A 228 13.48 0.90 -6.22
N SER A 229 14.21 1.44 -7.18
CA SER A 229 14.01 1.15 -8.61
C SER A 229 14.11 -0.34 -8.92
N GLN A 230 14.97 -1.09 -8.20
CA GLN A 230 15.06 -2.55 -8.38
C GLN A 230 13.81 -3.27 -7.89
N ASN A 231 13.23 -2.84 -6.76
CA ASN A 231 11.98 -3.41 -6.25
C ASN A 231 10.79 -3.07 -7.16
N TYR A 232 10.73 -1.82 -7.63
CA TYR A 232 9.75 -1.39 -8.62
C TYR A 232 9.80 -2.25 -9.89
N LEU A 233 11.00 -2.52 -10.42
CA LEU A 233 11.18 -3.35 -11.61
C LEU A 233 10.73 -4.79 -11.39
N LYS A 234 10.85 -5.35 -10.19
CA LYS A 234 10.35 -6.70 -9.88
C LYS A 234 8.82 -6.75 -10.01
N PHE A 235 8.11 -5.79 -9.42
CA PHE A 235 6.67 -5.69 -9.57
C PHE A 235 6.26 -5.52 -11.05
N ARG A 236 6.89 -4.58 -11.75
CA ARG A 236 6.62 -4.32 -13.18
C ARG A 236 6.86 -5.55 -14.06
N ASN A 237 7.97 -6.26 -13.84
CA ASN A 237 8.30 -7.47 -14.59
C ASN A 237 7.31 -8.60 -14.29
N THR A 238 6.84 -8.73 -13.05
CA THR A 238 5.77 -9.66 -12.66
C THR A 238 4.49 -9.36 -13.43
N ALA A 239 4.06 -8.10 -13.42
CA ALA A 239 2.87 -7.68 -14.17
C ALA A 239 3.03 -7.91 -15.67
N LYS A 240 4.19 -7.56 -16.25
CA LYS A 240 4.49 -7.80 -17.66
C LYS A 240 4.39 -9.28 -18.01
N PHE A 241 4.97 -10.18 -17.21
CA PHE A 241 4.87 -11.62 -17.44
C PHE A 241 3.41 -12.10 -17.48
N CYS A 242 2.57 -11.60 -16.56
CA CYS A 242 1.14 -11.92 -16.56
C CYS A 242 0.46 -11.39 -17.83
N LEU A 243 0.65 -10.12 -18.18
CA LEU A 243 0.05 -9.49 -19.36
C LEU A 243 0.42 -10.21 -20.65
N ASP A 244 1.70 -10.53 -20.84
CA ASP A 244 2.20 -11.22 -22.04
C ASP A 244 1.55 -12.62 -22.22
N ASN A 245 1.10 -13.24 -21.13
CA ASN A 245 0.48 -14.58 -21.14
C ASN A 245 -1.06 -14.55 -21.05
N LEU A 246 -1.70 -13.37 -21.03
CA LEU A 246 -3.15 -13.21 -20.96
C LEU A 246 -3.77 -12.67 -22.26
N THR A 247 -3.02 -12.52 -23.32
CA THR A 247 -3.46 -11.90 -24.59
C THR A 247 -4.62 -12.62 -25.27
N ASP A 248 -4.76 -13.92 -25.04
CA ASP A 248 -5.84 -14.79 -25.58
C ASP A 248 -6.76 -15.32 -24.47
N PHE A 249 -6.79 -14.66 -23.30
CA PHE A 249 -7.57 -15.10 -22.16
C PHE A 249 -8.82 -14.23 -21.97
N ASP A 250 -9.98 -14.88 -21.87
CA ASP A 250 -11.23 -14.22 -21.48
C ASP A 250 -11.46 -14.38 -19.97
N PRO A 251 -11.40 -13.30 -19.20
CA PRO A 251 -11.57 -13.34 -17.74
C PRO A 251 -12.98 -13.70 -17.29
N ASN A 252 -13.95 -13.77 -18.20
CA ASN A 252 -15.30 -14.24 -17.90
C ASN A 252 -15.40 -15.78 -17.95
N THR A 253 -14.33 -16.49 -18.37
CA THR A 253 -14.26 -17.94 -18.50
C THR A 253 -13.20 -18.54 -17.59
N LEU A 254 -13.23 -18.19 -16.31
CA LEU A 254 -12.31 -18.76 -15.31
C LEU A 254 -12.49 -20.27 -15.19
N VAL A 255 -11.39 -21.00 -15.02
CA VAL A 255 -11.43 -22.43 -14.71
C VAL A 255 -12.09 -22.63 -13.34
N ALA A 256 -13.05 -23.55 -13.27
CA ALA A 256 -13.77 -23.83 -12.04
C ALA A 256 -12.82 -24.37 -10.93
N PRO A 257 -13.09 -24.11 -9.65
CA PRO A 257 -12.26 -24.59 -8.55
C PRO A 257 -12.01 -26.11 -8.55
N ALA A 258 -12.98 -26.90 -9.00
CA ALA A 258 -12.84 -28.36 -9.06
C ALA A 258 -11.82 -28.81 -10.12
N ASP A 259 -11.72 -28.07 -11.23
CA ASP A 259 -10.90 -28.41 -12.39
C ASP A 259 -9.51 -27.72 -12.35
N MET A 260 -9.29 -26.76 -11.44
CA MET A 260 -8.04 -26.04 -11.34
C MET A 260 -6.91 -26.94 -10.83
N LEU A 261 -5.74 -26.84 -11.45
CA LEU A 261 -4.58 -27.66 -11.09
C LEU A 261 -3.99 -27.25 -9.73
N ALA A 262 -3.45 -28.23 -9.01
CA ALA A 262 -2.96 -28.06 -7.63
C ALA A 262 -1.89 -26.96 -7.49
N LEU A 263 -0.96 -26.81 -8.44
CA LEU A 263 0.05 -25.74 -8.43
C LEU A 263 -0.59 -24.35 -8.54
N ASP A 264 -1.63 -24.20 -9.35
CA ASP A 264 -2.33 -22.93 -9.53
C ASP A 264 -3.15 -22.58 -8.27
N LYS A 265 -3.76 -23.58 -7.63
CA LYS A 265 -4.40 -23.43 -6.31
C LYS A 265 -3.40 -23.02 -5.23
N TRP A 266 -2.18 -23.60 -5.25
CA TRP A 266 -1.12 -23.18 -4.35
C TRP A 266 -0.80 -21.69 -4.50
N ALA A 267 -0.59 -21.21 -5.73
CA ALA A 267 -0.32 -19.80 -5.99
C ALA A 267 -1.45 -18.88 -5.52
N LEU A 268 -2.71 -19.28 -5.73
CA LEU A 268 -3.87 -18.52 -5.24
C LEU A 268 -4.04 -18.60 -3.72
N THR A 269 -3.62 -19.69 -3.07
CA THR A 269 -3.59 -19.79 -1.61
C THR A 269 -2.56 -18.83 -1.01
N CYS A 270 -1.37 -18.74 -1.61
CA CYS A 270 -0.36 -17.72 -1.24
C CYS A 270 -0.89 -16.30 -1.46
N LEU A 271 -1.58 -16.06 -2.58
CA LEU A 271 -2.23 -14.78 -2.86
C LEU A 271 -3.28 -14.43 -1.81
N ASN A 272 -4.10 -15.38 -1.37
CA ASN A 272 -5.11 -15.16 -0.32
C ASN A 272 -4.46 -14.70 0.98
N ALA A 273 -3.34 -15.31 1.37
CA ALA A 273 -2.57 -14.89 2.55
C ALA A 273 -2.00 -13.46 2.37
N LEU A 274 -1.50 -13.13 1.18
CA LEU A 274 -1.07 -11.78 0.84
C LEU A 274 -2.20 -10.76 0.96
N ILE A 275 -3.38 -11.04 0.40
CA ILE A 275 -4.55 -10.16 0.46
C ILE A 275 -4.90 -9.83 1.91
N VAL A 276 -5.02 -10.84 2.77
CA VAL A 276 -5.31 -10.64 4.20
C VAL A 276 -4.24 -9.78 4.88
N LYS A 277 -2.96 -10.07 4.62
CA LYS A 277 -1.84 -9.30 5.18
C LYS A 277 -1.86 -7.84 4.73
N VAL A 278 -2.13 -7.59 3.45
CA VAL A 278 -2.18 -6.25 2.87
C VAL A 278 -3.33 -5.44 3.47
N PHE A 279 -4.54 -6.00 3.58
CA PHE A 279 -5.67 -5.30 4.18
C PHE A 279 -5.44 -4.98 5.65
N THR A 280 -4.92 -5.95 6.41
CA THR A 280 -4.57 -5.71 7.82
C THR A 280 -3.55 -4.58 7.97
N ALA A 281 -2.56 -4.53 7.07
CA ALA A 281 -1.55 -3.48 7.08
C ALA A 281 -2.13 -2.11 6.68
N TYR A 282 -3.03 -2.04 5.70
CA TYR A 282 -3.74 -0.79 5.36
C TYR A 282 -4.62 -0.29 6.51
N ASP A 283 -5.37 -1.17 7.17
CA ASP A 283 -6.22 -0.83 8.32
C ASP A 283 -5.38 -0.29 9.51
N ASN A 284 -4.12 -0.70 9.60
CA ASN A 284 -3.18 -0.24 10.62
C ASN A 284 -2.28 0.91 10.15
N TYR A 285 -2.43 1.40 8.91
CA TYR A 285 -1.56 2.40 8.30
C TYR A 285 -0.09 1.96 8.18
N GLU A 286 0.17 0.66 8.06
CA GLU A 286 1.51 0.06 7.94
C GLU A 286 1.89 -0.14 6.46
N PHE A 287 1.98 0.94 5.69
CA PHE A 287 2.20 0.90 4.23
C PHE A 287 3.51 0.20 3.84
N HIS A 288 4.54 0.28 4.68
CA HIS A 288 5.80 -0.43 4.48
C HIS A 288 5.63 -1.96 4.50
N VAL A 289 4.71 -2.47 5.33
CA VAL A 289 4.36 -3.91 5.35
C VAL A 289 3.72 -4.32 4.03
N VAL A 290 2.82 -3.48 3.46
CA VAL A 290 2.23 -3.71 2.14
C VAL A 290 3.31 -3.81 1.07
N SER A 291 4.20 -2.81 1.01
CA SER A 291 5.26 -2.73 0.00
C SER A 291 6.20 -3.93 0.06
N HIS A 292 6.62 -4.34 1.26
CA HIS A 292 7.48 -5.51 1.45
C HIS A 292 6.77 -6.81 1.10
N ALA A 293 5.52 -7.00 1.56
CA ALA A 293 4.76 -8.22 1.29
C ALA A 293 4.52 -8.43 -0.21
N VAL A 294 4.15 -7.37 -0.95
CA VAL A 294 3.98 -7.44 -2.42
C VAL A 294 5.31 -7.74 -3.11
N ASN A 295 6.42 -7.10 -2.70
CA ASN A 295 7.72 -7.38 -3.28
C ASN A 295 8.16 -8.84 -3.04
N ASP A 296 8.00 -9.35 -1.83
CA ASP A 296 8.37 -10.71 -1.48
C ASP A 296 7.56 -11.73 -2.28
N PHE A 297 6.24 -11.53 -2.39
CA PHE A 297 5.37 -12.37 -3.22
C PHE A 297 5.82 -12.39 -4.68
N CYS A 298 6.17 -11.24 -5.26
CA CYS A 298 6.69 -11.16 -6.63
C CYS A 298 7.99 -11.97 -6.81
N VAL A 299 8.86 -11.96 -5.80
CA VAL A 299 10.20 -12.56 -5.90
C VAL A 299 10.18 -14.02 -5.51
N VAL A 300 9.61 -14.34 -4.35
CA VAL A 300 9.72 -15.67 -3.74
C VAL A 300 8.68 -16.63 -4.34
N GLU A 301 7.41 -16.29 -4.23
CA GLU A 301 6.34 -17.19 -4.68
C GLU A 301 6.19 -17.20 -6.20
N LEU A 302 6.19 -16.01 -6.83
CA LEU A 302 5.93 -15.93 -8.26
C LEU A 302 7.17 -16.17 -9.10
N SER A 303 8.19 -15.31 -9.03
CA SER A 303 9.30 -15.34 -9.97
C SER A 303 10.19 -16.57 -9.82
N SER A 304 10.57 -16.92 -8.56
CA SER A 304 11.50 -18.01 -8.30
C SER A 304 10.85 -19.41 -8.27
N PHE A 305 9.52 -19.48 -8.19
CA PHE A 305 8.81 -20.74 -8.08
C PHE A 305 7.72 -20.86 -9.15
N TYR A 306 6.60 -20.17 -9.00
CA TYR A 306 5.41 -20.39 -9.81
C TYR A 306 5.62 -20.11 -11.30
N PHE A 307 6.09 -18.93 -11.65
CA PHE A 307 6.28 -18.53 -13.05
C PHE A 307 7.28 -19.41 -13.77
N ASP A 308 8.35 -19.80 -13.08
CA ASP A 308 9.37 -20.65 -13.68
C ASP A 308 8.82 -22.03 -14.07
N ILE A 309 7.99 -22.62 -13.21
CA ILE A 309 7.39 -23.93 -13.42
C ILE A 309 6.34 -23.89 -14.54
N ILE A 310 5.46 -22.88 -14.58
CA ILE A 310 4.34 -22.85 -15.52
C ILE A 310 4.72 -22.50 -16.95
N LYS A 311 5.95 -22.08 -17.24
CA LYS A 311 6.42 -21.70 -18.58
C LYS A 311 6.16 -22.79 -19.63
N ASP A 312 6.44 -24.04 -19.30
CA ASP A 312 6.21 -25.13 -20.23
C ASP A 312 4.72 -25.27 -20.60
N ARG A 313 3.83 -25.14 -19.63
CA ARG A 313 2.38 -25.16 -19.84
C ARG A 313 1.91 -23.98 -20.70
N LEU A 314 2.38 -22.77 -20.41
CA LEU A 314 1.98 -21.55 -21.12
C LEU A 314 2.45 -21.56 -22.59
N TYR A 315 3.65 -22.07 -22.86
CA TYR A 315 4.27 -21.99 -24.19
C TYR A 315 4.15 -23.27 -25.02
N CYS A 316 3.99 -24.41 -24.37
CA CYS A 316 4.02 -25.70 -25.08
C CYS A 316 2.69 -26.43 -25.10
N ASP A 317 1.72 -26.12 -24.27
CA ASP A 317 0.40 -26.73 -24.32
C ASP A 317 -0.50 -26.05 -25.36
N GLY A 318 -1.58 -26.72 -25.74
CA GLY A 318 -2.58 -26.18 -26.66
C GLY A 318 -3.32 -24.99 -26.05
N ALA A 319 -3.76 -24.06 -26.89
CA ALA A 319 -4.42 -22.83 -26.45
C ALA A 319 -5.60 -23.10 -25.51
N GLU A 320 -6.43 -24.08 -25.81
CA GLU A 320 -7.64 -24.42 -25.06
C GLU A 320 -7.41 -25.55 -24.04
N SER A 321 -6.17 -25.99 -23.80
CA SER A 321 -5.91 -27.04 -22.81
C SER A 321 -6.26 -26.56 -21.38
N LEU A 322 -6.82 -27.45 -20.58
CA LEU A 322 -7.13 -27.19 -19.18
C LEU A 322 -5.87 -26.75 -18.43
N SER A 323 -4.74 -27.37 -18.70
CA SER A 323 -3.45 -27.04 -18.09
C SER A 323 -3.07 -25.58 -18.31
N ARG A 324 -3.16 -25.08 -19.55
CA ARG A 324 -2.83 -23.69 -19.89
C ARG A 324 -3.88 -22.71 -19.34
N ARG A 325 -5.18 -23.01 -19.51
CA ARG A 325 -6.29 -22.17 -19.01
C ARG A 325 -6.30 -22.07 -17.48
N SER A 326 -5.93 -23.13 -16.76
CA SER A 326 -5.76 -23.12 -15.31
C SER A 326 -4.66 -22.14 -14.88
N ALA A 327 -3.49 -22.19 -15.53
CA ALA A 327 -2.42 -21.24 -15.29
C ALA A 327 -2.83 -19.80 -15.60
N GLN A 328 -3.50 -19.55 -16.73
CA GLN A 328 -3.98 -18.23 -17.12
C GLN A 328 -5.03 -17.69 -16.14
N THR A 329 -5.94 -18.54 -15.64
CA THR A 329 -6.89 -18.16 -14.58
C THR A 329 -6.15 -17.67 -13.34
N ALA A 330 -5.13 -18.39 -12.88
CA ALA A 330 -4.34 -17.98 -11.73
C ALA A 330 -3.55 -16.68 -12.00
N LEU A 331 -2.91 -16.55 -13.17
CA LEU A 331 -2.20 -15.33 -13.57
C LEU A 331 -3.12 -14.12 -13.62
N TYR A 332 -4.34 -14.27 -14.14
CA TYR A 332 -5.32 -13.19 -14.20
C TYR A 332 -5.74 -12.74 -12.78
N LEU A 333 -6.10 -13.69 -11.90
CA LEU A 333 -6.51 -13.37 -10.53
C LEU A 333 -5.38 -12.75 -9.70
N ILE A 334 -4.14 -13.21 -9.93
CA ILE A 334 -2.95 -12.63 -9.29
C ILE A 334 -2.73 -11.20 -9.79
N LEU A 335 -2.78 -10.96 -11.11
CA LEU A 335 -2.56 -9.64 -11.69
C LEU A 335 -3.65 -8.65 -11.25
N ASP A 336 -4.92 -9.04 -11.33
CA ASP A 336 -6.07 -8.23 -10.88
C ASP A 336 -5.91 -7.83 -9.40
N ALA A 337 -5.65 -8.80 -8.53
CA ALA A 337 -5.48 -8.56 -7.10
C ALA A 337 -4.30 -7.64 -6.80
N MET A 338 -3.14 -7.91 -7.36
CA MET A 338 -1.94 -7.11 -7.13
C MET A 338 -2.10 -5.68 -7.63
N THR A 339 -2.73 -5.51 -8.81
CA THR A 339 -2.97 -4.19 -9.41
C THR A 339 -3.89 -3.35 -8.53
N ARG A 340 -5.01 -3.90 -8.08
CA ARG A 340 -5.95 -3.19 -7.19
C ARG A 340 -5.35 -2.90 -5.81
N MET A 341 -4.70 -3.89 -5.19
CA MET A 341 -4.11 -3.72 -3.86
C MET A 341 -2.96 -2.73 -3.82
N PHE A 342 -2.17 -2.62 -4.89
CA PHE A 342 -1.00 -1.77 -4.91
C PHE A 342 -1.25 -0.39 -5.55
N ALA A 343 -2.41 -0.16 -6.17
CA ALA A 343 -2.81 1.13 -6.73
C ALA A 343 -2.74 2.31 -5.74
N PRO A 344 -3.07 2.18 -4.44
CA PRO A 344 -2.88 3.28 -3.49
C PRO A 344 -1.42 3.75 -3.37
N ILE A 345 -0.45 2.90 -3.67
CA ILE A 345 0.99 3.22 -3.61
C ILE A 345 1.53 3.54 -5.01
N LEU A 346 1.41 2.62 -5.97
CA LEU A 346 1.87 2.78 -7.36
C LEU A 346 0.71 3.18 -8.29
N ALA A 347 0.13 4.35 -8.06
CA ALA A 347 -1.12 4.77 -8.69
C ALA A 347 -1.05 4.80 -10.23
N PHE A 348 0.04 5.31 -10.80
CA PHE A 348 0.19 5.43 -12.25
C PHE A 348 0.51 4.09 -12.90
N THR A 349 1.44 3.33 -12.32
CA THR A 349 1.82 2.01 -12.84
C THR A 349 0.67 1.02 -12.78
N CYS A 350 -0.09 1.00 -11.69
CA CYS A 350 -1.25 0.10 -11.57
C CYS A 350 -2.38 0.49 -12.52
N ASP A 351 -2.57 1.77 -12.78
CA ASP A 351 -3.56 2.21 -13.78
C ASP A 351 -3.12 1.83 -15.21
N GLU A 352 -1.82 1.98 -15.53
CA GLU A 352 -1.24 1.53 -16.81
C GLU A 352 -1.40 0.00 -17.00
N ILE A 353 -1.18 -0.79 -15.94
CA ILE A 353 -1.43 -2.23 -15.96
C ILE A 353 -2.92 -2.53 -16.14
N TRP A 354 -3.79 -1.81 -15.43
CA TRP A 354 -5.24 -1.94 -15.52
C TRP A 354 -5.74 -1.72 -16.94
N LEU A 355 -5.34 -0.64 -17.57
CA LEU A 355 -5.72 -0.32 -18.95
C LEU A 355 -5.21 -1.34 -19.99
N ALA A 356 -4.17 -2.12 -19.65
CA ALA A 356 -3.57 -3.10 -20.54
C ALA A 356 -4.09 -4.54 -20.34
N MET A 357 -4.74 -4.84 -19.21
CA MET A 357 -5.21 -6.20 -18.91
C MET A 357 -6.65 -6.43 -19.42
N PRO A 358 -7.07 -7.69 -19.64
CA PRO A 358 -8.46 -7.99 -19.94
C PRO A 358 -9.35 -7.79 -18.70
N HIS A 359 -10.63 -7.41 -18.89
CA HIS A 359 -11.57 -7.08 -17.82
C HIS A 359 -12.74 -8.04 -17.74
N ARG A 360 -13.24 -8.27 -16.52
CA ARG A 360 -14.49 -9.01 -16.31
C ARG A 360 -15.70 -8.11 -16.53
N THR A 361 -16.80 -8.73 -16.91
CA THR A 361 -18.09 -8.03 -16.93
C THR A 361 -18.38 -7.42 -15.56
N GLY A 362 -18.56 -6.11 -15.54
CA GLY A 362 -18.83 -5.33 -14.32
C GLY A 362 -17.64 -4.54 -13.78
N ASP A 363 -16.43 -4.78 -14.29
CA ASP A 363 -15.29 -3.91 -13.99
C ASP A 363 -15.45 -2.54 -14.70
N ASP A 364 -15.01 -1.48 -14.04
CA ASP A 364 -14.85 -0.17 -14.65
C ASP A 364 -13.47 -0.09 -15.32
N GLU A 365 -13.46 -0.21 -16.65
CA GLU A 365 -12.23 -0.28 -17.45
C GLU A 365 -11.47 1.05 -17.51
N ARG A 366 -12.08 2.17 -17.10
CA ARG A 366 -11.51 3.51 -17.26
C ARG A 366 -10.35 3.80 -16.32
N ASN A 367 -10.38 3.25 -15.10
CA ASN A 367 -9.32 3.47 -14.11
C ASN A 367 -9.43 2.42 -12.98
N VAL A 368 -8.29 1.92 -12.51
CA VAL A 368 -8.23 0.93 -11.44
C VAL A 368 -8.92 1.40 -10.15
N LEU A 369 -8.81 2.69 -9.82
CA LEU A 369 -9.36 3.27 -8.59
C LEU A 369 -10.89 3.41 -8.59
N LEU A 370 -11.55 3.17 -9.72
CA LEU A 370 -13.03 3.12 -9.80
C LEU A 370 -13.60 1.75 -9.43
N ASN A 371 -12.72 0.79 -9.10
CA ASN A 371 -13.10 -0.57 -8.79
C ASN A 371 -12.86 -0.88 -7.30
N GLU A 372 -13.69 -1.76 -6.75
CA GLU A 372 -13.55 -2.23 -5.38
C GLU A 372 -12.26 -3.04 -5.19
N MET A 373 -11.74 -3.02 -3.97
CA MET A 373 -10.65 -3.88 -3.57
C MET A 373 -11.07 -5.35 -3.61
N VAL A 374 -10.13 -6.22 -3.96
CA VAL A 374 -10.38 -7.67 -4.05
C VAL A 374 -10.61 -8.30 -2.68
N GLN A 375 -11.34 -9.41 -2.69
CA GLN A 375 -11.46 -10.29 -1.53
C GLN A 375 -10.66 -11.58 -1.78
N PRO A 376 -10.22 -12.30 -0.73
CA PRO A 376 -9.55 -13.58 -0.88
C PRO A 376 -10.38 -14.57 -1.72
N TYR A 377 -9.76 -15.22 -2.68
CA TYR A 377 -10.37 -16.23 -3.55
C TYR A 377 -10.43 -17.60 -2.85
N THR A 378 -11.17 -17.67 -1.74
CA THR A 378 -11.20 -18.84 -0.84
C THR A 378 -11.70 -20.12 -1.50
N GLN A 379 -12.49 -20.01 -2.58
CA GLN A 379 -12.97 -21.15 -3.37
C GLN A 379 -11.84 -21.93 -4.07
N TYR A 380 -10.67 -21.32 -4.28
CA TYR A 380 -9.48 -21.95 -4.85
C TYR A 380 -8.45 -22.37 -3.80
N ALA A 381 -8.72 -22.09 -2.50
CA ALA A 381 -7.75 -22.35 -1.46
C ALA A 381 -7.51 -23.85 -1.24
N LEU A 382 -6.26 -24.21 -1.01
CA LEU A 382 -5.83 -25.51 -0.54
C LEU A 382 -6.02 -25.61 0.98
N SER A 383 -6.20 -26.83 1.47
CA SER A 383 -6.20 -27.12 2.90
C SER A 383 -4.81 -26.91 3.52
N PRO A 384 -4.71 -26.75 4.84
CA PRO A 384 -3.41 -26.66 5.53
C PRO A 384 -2.51 -27.88 5.27
N GLU A 385 -3.09 -29.09 5.18
CA GLU A 385 -2.36 -30.33 4.91
C GLU A 385 -1.81 -30.33 3.48
N GLU A 386 -2.58 -29.85 2.50
CA GLU A 386 -2.10 -29.70 1.12
C GLU A 386 -0.99 -28.65 1.05
N MET A 387 -1.12 -27.50 1.71
CA MET A 387 -0.07 -26.49 1.79
C MET A 387 1.21 -27.03 2.40
N ALA A 388 1.12 -27.81 3.48
CA ALA A 388 2.31 -28.46 4.07
C ALA A 388 3.03 -29.40 3.09
N ARG A 389 2.29 -30.08 2.19
CA ARG A 389 2.92 -30.87 1.10
C ARG A 389 3.65 -29.97 0.10
N TRP A 390 3.10 -28.79 -0.21
CA TRP A 390 3.77 -27.82 -1.08
C TRP A 390 5.05 -27.26 -0.46
N ASP A 391 5.08 -27.04 0.86
CA ASP A 391 6.29 -26.66 1.58
C ASP A 391 7.39 -27.73 1.46
N ARG A 392 7.00 -29.02 1.52
CA ARG A 392 7.93 -30.16 1.30
C ARG A 392 8.45 -30.19 -0.14
N ILE A 393 7.57 -29.98 -1.13
CA ILE A 393 7.96 -29.88 -2.55
C ILE A 393 8.95 -28.74 -2.76
N ALA A 394 8.72 -27.59 -2.16
CA ALA A 394 9.62 -26.42 -2.25
C ALA A 394 11.00 -26.72 -1.63
N ALA A 395 11.03 -27.43 -0.50
CA ALA A 395 12.28 -27.85 0.14
C ALA A 395 13.07 -28.84 -0.74
N VAL A 396 12.39 -29.83 -1.31
CA VAL A 396 12.99 -30.79 -2.26
C VAL A 396 13.51 -30.07 -3.51
N ARG A 397 12.72 -29.16 -4.09
CA ARG A 397 13.16 -28.34 -5.23
C ARG A 397 14.41 -27.52 -4.91
N THR A 398 14.51 -26.97 -3.71
CA THR A 398 15.70 -26.23 -3.26
C THR A 398 16.94 -27.11 -3.25
N ALA A 399 16.84 -28.33 -2.72
CA ALA A 399 17.93 -29.29 -2.72
C ALA A 399 18.32 -29.72 -4.16
N VAL A 400 17.33 -29.98 -5.01
CA VAL A 400 17.53 -30.33 -6.44
C VAL A 400 18.23 -29.19 -7.16
N ASN A 401 17.81 -27.96 -6.98
CA ASN A 401 18.45 -26.79 -7.61
C ASN A 401 19.93 -26.67 -7.20
N GLY A 402 20.27 -26.92 -5.93
CA GLY A 402 21.65 -26.96 -5.48
C GLY A 402 22.48 -28.05 -6.18
N ALA A 403 21.92 -29.26 -6.35
CA ALA A 403 22.56 -30.35 -7.05
C ALA A 403 22.71 -30.08 -8.56
N LEU A 404 21.71 -29.44 -9.19
CA LEU A 404 21.78 -29.03 -10.59
C LEU A 404 22.86 -27.96 -10.84
N GLU A 405 23.02 -26.99 -9.90
CA GLU A 405 24.10 -26.00 -9.98
C GLU A 405 25.48 -26.69 -9.91
N GLN A 406 25.65 -27.63 -8.99
CA GLN A 406 26.90 -28.41 -8.90
C GLN A 406 27.16 -29.19 -10.19
N ALA A 407 26.14 -29.90 -10.73
CA ALA A 407 26.26 -30.65 -11.96
C ALA A 407 26.59 -29.75 -13.18
N ARG A 408 26.12 -28.50 -13.21
CA ARG A 408 26.53 -27.49 -14.21
C ARG A 408 27.98 -27.04 -14.04
N ALA A 409 28.41 -26.81 -12.80
CA ALA A 409 29.78 -26.43 -12.50
C ALA A 409 30.76 -27.55 -12.93
N ASP A 410 30.39 -28.81 -12.69
CA ASP A 410 31.13 -30.00 -13.08
C ASP A 410 31.02 -30.36 -14.58
N LYS A 411 30.19 -29.56 -15.33
CA LYS A 411 29.92 -29.79 -16.76
C LYS A 411 29.26 -31.15 -17.08
N THR A 412 28.61 -31.76 -16.10
CA THR A 412 27.80 -32.98 -16.30
C THR A 412 26.58 -32.73 -17.14
N ILE A 413 25.97 -31.52 -16.95
CA ILE A 413 24.85 -31.01 -17.74
C ILE A 413 25.12 -29.55 -18.12
N GLY A 414 24.47 -29.06 -19.19
CA GLY A 414 24.48 -27.64 -19.58
C GLY A 414 23.25 -26.89 -19.05
N LYS A 415 22.07 -27.51 -19.12
CA LYS A 415 20.78 -26.95 -18.70
C LYS A 415 20.01 -27.94 -17.84
N SER A 416 19.11 -27.43 -16.96
CA SER A 416 18.30 -28.26 -16.08
C SER A 416 17.47 -29.32 -16.84
N LEU A 417 16.91 -28.96 -18.01
CA LEU A 417 16.16 -29.89 -18.86
C LEU A 417 17.02 -30.96 -19.54
N GLU A 418 18.33 -30.98 -19.37
CA GLU A 418 19.23 -32.06 -19.79
C GLU A 418 19.45 -33.09 -18.68
N ALA A 419 18.86 -32.85 -17.49
CA ALA A 419 19.05 -33.68 -16.32
C ALA A 419 17.98 -34.78 -16.17
N GLU A 420 18.43 -35.91 -15.70
CA GLU A 420 17.69 -36.92 -14.95
C GLU A 420 18.11 -36.81 -13.47
N VAL A 421 17.14 -36.81 -12.56
CA VAL A 421 17.35 -36.67 -11.13
C VAL A 421 16.87 -37.93 -10.41
N ASP A 422 17.76 -38.55 -9.64
CA ASP A 422 17.40 -39.59 -8.69
C ASP A 422 17.28 -38.97 -7.31
N LEU A 423 16.09 -39.10 -6.71
CA LEU A 423 15.75 -38.61 -5.39
C LEU A 423 15.62 -39.78 -4.43
N THR A 424 16.37 -39.76 -3.33
CA THR A 424 16.02 -40.55 -2.16
C THR A 424 15.33 -39.62 -1.18
N VAL A 425 14.13 -39.98 -0.72
CA VAL A 425 13.33 -39.15 0.17
C VAL A 425 12.95 -39.87 1.45
N PRO A 426 12.84 -39.19 2.60
CA PRO A 426 12.38 -39.80 3.84
C PRO A 426 10.88 -40.24 3.70
N ALA A 427 10.45 -41.12 4.59
CA ALA A 427 9.11 -41.73 4.53
C ALA A 427 7.98 -40.67 4.51
N GLU A 428 8.18 -39.53 5.17
CA GLU A 428 7.22 -38.40 5.19
C GLU A 428 7.03 -37.74 3.80
N ASP A 429 8.00 -37.88 2.91
CA ASP A 429 7.97 -37.35 1.54
C ASP A 429 7.65 -38.44 0.49
N ALA A 430 7.30 -39.65 0.92
CA ALA A 430 6.99 -40.77 0.02
C ALA A 430 5.82 -40.46 -0.95
N PHE A 431 4.98 -39.50 -0.64
CA PHE A 431 3.91 -39.02 -1.54
C PHE A 431 4.42 -38.51 -2.89
N LEU A 432 5.69 -38.07 -2.96
CA LEU A 432 6.31 -37.63 -4.21
C LEU A 432 6.44 -38.74 -5.25
N SER A 433 6.61 -40.01 -4.80
CA SER A 433 6.65 -41.16 -5.71
C SER A 433 5.26 -41.56 -6.24
N GLN A 434 4.19 -41.02 -5.64
CA GLN A 434 2.80 -41.27 -6.03
C GLN A 434 2.21 -40.19 -6.93
N MET A 435 2.98 -39.14 -7.25
CA MET A 435 2.58 -38.11 -8.18
C MET A 435 2.40 -38.68 -9.59
N GLU A 436 1.55 -38.08 -10.41
CA GLU A 436 1.37 -38.46 -11.79
C GLU A 436 2.72 -38.50 -12.55
N GLU A 437 2.83 -39.39 -13.53
CA GLU A 437 4.04 -39.52 -14.33
C GLU A 437 4.44 -38.17 -14.97
N GLY A 438 5.66 -37.74 -14.72
CA GLY A 438 6.20 -36.49 -15.25
C GLY A 438 5.84 -35.25 -14.43
N ALA A 439 4.84 -35.30 -13.54
CA ALA A 439 4.42 -34.09 -12.76
C ALA A 439 5.54 -33.57 -11.85
N LEU A 440 6.26 -34.45 -11.16
CA LEU A 440 7.39 -34.04 -10.33
C LEU A 440 8.56 -33.50 -11.16
N ALA A 441 8.82 -34.10 -12.35
CA ALA A 441 9.84 -33.60 -13.27
C ALA A 441 9.52 -32.17 -13.77
N ASP A 442 8.25 -31.88 -14.00
CA ASP A 442 7.79 -30.53 -14.37
C ASP A 442 7.98 -29.53 -13.23
N LEU A 443 7.63 -29.91 -11.99
CA LEU A 443 7.84 -29.06 -10.82
C LEU A 443 9.33 -28.76 -10.54
N LEU A 444 10.20 -29.70 -10.85
CA LEU A 444 11.66 -29.59 -10.69
C LEU A 444 12.35 -29.00 -11.92
N ILE A 445 11.63 -28.83 -13.04
CA ILE A 445 12.12 -28.34 -14.34
C ILE A 445 13.30 -29.18 -14.84
N VAL A 446 13.12 -30.49 -14.81
CA VAL A 446 14.06 -31.49 -15.34
C VAL A 446 13.35 -32.44 -16.34
N SER A 447 14.09 -33.23 -17.08
CA SER A 447 13.44 -34.13 -18.06
C SER A 447 12.93 -35.42 -17.43
N GLN A 448 13.62 -35.95 -16.42
CA GLN A 448 13.28 -37.23 -15.80
C GLN A 448 13.56 -37.17 -14.28
N VAL A 449 12.70 -37.82 -13.50
CA VAL A 449 12.87 -37.96 -12.03
C VAL A 449 12.56 -39.41 -11.65
N ARG A 450 13.40 -40.00 -10.79
CA ARG A 450 13.11 -41.23 -10.06
C ARG A 450 13.09 -40.94 -8.58
N VAL A 451 12.13 -41.52 -7.88
CA VAL A 451 11.97 -41.32 -6.44
C VAL A 451 12.03 -42.66 -5.73
N GLU A 452 12.92 -42.76 -4.76
CA GLU A 452 13.06 -43.91 -3.85
C GLU A 452 12.94 -43.44 -2.41
N THR A 453 12.39 -44.29 -1.54
CA THR A 453 12.30 -43.99 -0.10
C THR A 453 13.55 -44.44 0.62
N GLY A 454 14.11 -43.62 1.52
CA GLY A 454 15.27 -43.91 2.31
C GLY A 454 15.26 -43.14 3.65
N ASP A 455 16.41 -43.05 4.32
CA ASP A 455 16.48 -42.43 5.66
C ASP A 455 16.56 -40.90 5.63
N SER A 456 17.03 -40.32 4.50
CA SER A 456 17.19 -38.87 4.39
C SER A 456 17.11 -38.43 2.92
N LEU A 457 16.84 -37.11 2.73
CA LEU A 457 16.85 -36.52 1.40
C LEU A 457 18.28 -36.55 0.81
N SER A 458 18.41 -37.21 -0.35
CA SER A 458 19.58 -37.09 -1.20
C SER A 458 19.21 -36.91 -2.67
N VAL A 459 20.08 -36.24 -3.40
CA VAL A 459 19.87 -35.85 -4.79
C VAL A 459 21.08 -36.25 -5.62
N THR A 460 20.88 -37.06 -6.66
CA THR A 460 21.90 -37.38 -7.65
C THR A 460 21.44 -36.91 -9.03
N VAL A 461 22.33 -36.18 -9.72
CA VAL A 461 22.06 -35.63 -11.05
C VAL A 461 22.91 -36.33 -12.08
N ARG A 462 22.29 -36.73 -13.19
CA ARG A 462 22.96 -37.32 -14.38
C ARG A 462 22.34 -36.80 -15.68
N PRO A 463 23.01 -36.92 -16.82
CA PRO A 463 22.42 -36.60 -18.11
C PRO A 463 21.18 -37.44 -18.37
N ALA A 464 20.09 -36.82 -18.77
CA ALA A 464 18.85 -37.51 -19.13
C ALA A 464 18.98 -38.29 -20.45
N ALA A 465 18.34 -39.47 -20.51
CA ALA A 465 18.31 -40.29 -21.70
C ALA A 465 17.35 -39.72 -22.76
N GLY A 466 17.65 -39.99 -24.04
CA GLY A 466 16.80 -39.65 -25.17
C GLY A 466 17.30 -38.46 -26.00
N THR A 467 16.43 -37.93 -26.83
CA THR A 467 16.71 -36.82 -27.75
C THR A 467 15.97 -35.58 -27.32
N LYS A 468 16.55 -34.40 -27.53
CA LYS A 468 15.94 -33.11 -27.19
C LYS A 468 14.74 -32.81 -28.09
N CYS A 469 13.58 -32.62 -27.51
CA CYS A 469 12.43 -32.05 -28.20
C CYS A 469 12.69 -30.56 -28.53
N GLN A 470 12.58 -30.17 -29.80
CA GLN A 470 12.89 -28.81 -30.24
C GLN A 470 11.89 -27.75 -29.75
N ARG A 471 10.70 -28.18 -29.26
CA ARG A 471 9.67 -27.25 -28.78
C ARG A 471 9.68 -27.10 -27.23
N CYS A 472 9.61 -28.19 -26.47
CA CYS A 472 9.60 -28.12 -25.00
C CYS A 472 10.98 -28.27 -24.37
N TRP A 473 12.00 -28.62 -25.16
CA TRP A 473 13.41 -28.76 -24.78
C TRP A 473 13.73 -29.92 -23.83
N LYS A 474 12.74 -30.72 -23.41
CA LYS A 474 12.98 -31.93 -22.61
C LYS A 474 13.74 -32.99 -23.41
N MET A 475 14.58 -33.72 -22.71
CA MET A 475 15.26 -34.91 -23.24
C MET A 475 14.35 -36.13 -23.04
N LEU A 476 13.83 -36.70 -24.12
CA LEU A 476 12.84 -37.78 -24.07
C LEU A 476 13.16 -38.88 -25.10
N THR A 477 12.99 -40.14 -24.71
CA THR A 477 13.16 -41.29 -25.60
C THR A 477 12.06 -41.39 -26.67
N SER A 478 10.93 -40.68 -26.44
CA SER A 478 9.79 -40.63 -27.38
C SER A 478 9.94 -39.59 -28.48
N VAL A 479 11.00 -38.78 -28.51
CA VAL A 479 11.28 -37.89 -29.65
C VAL A 479 11.69 -38.74 -30.85
N GLY A 480 11.13 -38.42 -32.02
CA GLY A 480 11.35 -39.16 -33.25
C GLY A 480 10.34 -40.29 -33.53
N THR A 481 9.37 -40.49 -32.64
CA THR A 481 8.34 -41.55 -32.82
C THR A 481 7.12 -41.12 -33.62
N VAL A 482 6.95 -39.82 -33.90
CA VAL A 482 5.80 -39.27 -34.64
C VAL A 482 6.20 -38.90 -36.05
N ALA A 483 5.64 -39.59 -37.02
CA ALA A 483 5.91 -39.35 -38.44
C ALA A 483 5.58 -37.90 -38.85
N GLY A 484 6.50 -37.25 -39.56
CA GLY A 484 6.39 -35.86 -39.99
C GLY A 484 6.71 -34.83 -38.91
N HIS A 485 7.09 -35.27 -37.66
CA HIS A 485 7.51 -34.46 -36.55
C HIS A 485 8.60 -35.16 -35.75
N GLU A 486 9.62 -35.64 -36.44
CA GLU A 486 10.71 -36.45 -35.87
C GLU A 486 11.60 -35.70 -34.85
N ASP A 487 11.50 -34.37 -34.81
CA ASP A 487 12.21 -33.50 -33.88
C ASP A 487 11.39 -33.14 -32.62
N LEU A 488 10.14 -33.61 -32.53
CA LEU A 488 9.21 -33.34 -31.47
C LEU A 488 8.86 -34.58 -30.64
N CYS A 489 8.54 -34.36 -29.36
CA CYS A 489 7.88 -35.38 -28.54
C CYS A 489 6.39 -35.51 -28.93
N PRO A 490 5.72 -36.63 -28.59
CA PRO A 490 4.31 -36.84 -28.97
C PRO A 490 3.35 -35.74 -28.52
N ARG A 491 3.52 -35.19 -27.31
CA ARG A 491 2.74 -34.06 -26.81
C ARG A 491 2.90 -32.82 -27.71
N CYS A 492 4.12 -32.41 -27.98
CA CYS A 492 4.38 -31.23 -28.80
C CYS A 492 3.94 -31.45 -30.26
N ALA A 493 4.11 -32.64 -30.83
CA ALA A 493 3.65 -32.96 -32.15
C ALA A 493 2.11 -32.89 -32.26
N ALA A 494 1.39 -33.36 -31.24
CA ALA A 494 -0.08 -33.28 -31.20
C ALA A 494 -0.56 -31.83 -31.21
N VAL A 495 0.08 -30.96 -30.39
CA VAL A 495 -0.25 -29.52 -30.35
C VAL A 495 0.06 -28.85 -31.68
N VAL A 496 1.22 -29.10 -32.30
CA VAL A 496 1.59 -28.51 -33.60
C VAL A 496 0.62 -28.91 -34.70
N LYS A 497 0.16 -30.14 -34.70
CA LYS A 497 -0.86 -30.64 -35.67
C LYS A 497 -2.22 -29.93 -35.52
N SER A 498 -2.54 -29.42 -34.33
CA SER A 498 -3.79 -28.69 -34.04
C SER A 498 -3.72 -27.19 -34.37
N LEU A 499 -2.53 -26.65 -34.62
CA LEU A 499 -2.37 -25.24 -34.97
C LEU A 499 -2.87 -24.99 -36.41
N PRO A 500 -3.49 -23.81 -36.67
CA PRO A 500 -3.85 -23.43 -38.04
C PRO A 500 -2.60 -23.34 -38.90
N VAL A 501 -2.69 -23.85 -40.10
CA VAL A 501 -1.63 -23.70 -41.09
C VAL A 501 -1.56 -22.21 -41.45
N VAL A 502 -0.44 -21.58 -41.12
CA VAL A 502 -0.16 -20.21 -41.60
C VAL A 502 0.35 -20.36 -43.03
N GLU A 503 -0.49 -19.96 -44.00
CA GLU A 503 -0.12 -19.90 -45.44
C GLU A 503 0.89 -18.74 -45.68
#